data_3f076badb89601300ce2819bfce08174
#
_entry.id   3f076badb89601300ce2819bfce08174
#
_cell.length_a   1.000
_cell.length_b   1.000
_cell.length_c   1.000
_cell.angle_alpha   90.00
_cell.angle_beta   90.00
_cell.angle_gamma   90.00
#
_symmetry.space_group_name_H-M   'P 1'
#
loop_
_entity.id
_entity.type
_entity.pdbx_description
1 polymer ?
#
loop_
_entity_poly.entity_id
_entity_poly.type
_entity_poly.pdbx_seq_one_letter_code
_entity_poly.pdbx_strand_id
1 'polypeptide(L)'
;MGNNRWQGASWATLGDSITAAGGYQPLVQAELGFAKVDNFGRGGCPMTAGSDRDDGATVYMGRSLEQAYDCLTIFAGTNDYRLNMPLGVLRPIGSAFDNHTFFGAYQSLIEELLTRYPLCRMNLWTPLQRDKDGYDSEKRNDKGCLLADYAAAVQSIGQAYALPVLDLYAVSGFNKLTLDSFTNDRLHPNQEGYRRIAQTAASFLAAI
;
A
#
# COMPACT_ATOMS: atom_id res chain seq x y z
N MET A 1 -13.15 -27.81 -5.22
CA MET A 1 -13.21 -26.35 -5.36
C MET A 1 -12.85 -25.78 -4.00
N GLY A 2 -11.71 -25.08 -3.86
CA GLY A 2 -11.32 -24.46 -2.60
C GLY A 2 -12.37 -23.45 -2.18
N ASN A 3 -12.70 -23.42 -0.89
CA ASN A 3 -13.65 -22.47 -0.33
C ASN A 3 -13.05 -21.06 -0.48
N ASN A 4 -13.58 -20.24 -1.38
CA ASN A 4 -13.12 -18.84 -1.54
C ASN A 4 -13.58 -18.04 -0.31
N ARG A 5 -12.67 -17.81 0.63
CA ARG A 5 -12.95 -17.11 1.91
C ARG A 5 -13.44 -15.67 1.75
N TRP A 6 -13.19 -15.07 0.60
CA TRP A 6 -13.57 -13.69 0.33
C TRP A 6 -14.96 -13.53 -0.27
N GLN A 7 -15.62 -14.66 -0.63
CA GLN A 7 -16.97 -14.63 -1.17
C GLN A 7 -17.93 -14.01 -0.14
N GLY A 8 -18.51 -12.87 -0.48
CA GLY A 8 -19.43 -12.14 0.39
C GLY A 8 -18.76 -11.25 1.45
N ALA A 9 -17.42 -11.26 1.53
CA ALA A 9 -16.64 -10.47 2.49
C ALA A 9 -16.58 -8.97 2.11
N SER A 10 -16.18 -8.14 3.07
CA SER A 10 -15.92 -6.70 2.90
C SER A 10 -14.42 -6.42 2.83
N TRP A 11 -14.01 -5.51 1.95
CA TRP A 11 -12.62 -5.13 1.73
C TRP A 11 -12.43 -3.61 1.80
N ALA A 12 -11.48 -3.14 2.61
CA ALA A 12 -11.01 -1.76 2.64
C ALA A 12 -9.64 -1.65 1.98
N THR A 13 -9.43 -0.60 1.17
CA THR A 13 -8.14 -0.29 0.54
C THR A 13 -7.68 1.10 0.95
N LEU A 14 -6.54 1.18 1.62
CA LEU A 14 -5.83 2.41 2.00
C LEU A 14 -4.65 2.62 1.05
N GLY A 15 -4.37 3.85 0.68
CA GLY A 15 -3.22 4.16 -0.17
C GLY A 15 -3.28 5.52 -0.84
N ASP A 16 -2.46 5.68 -1.84
CA ASP A 16 -2.25 6.92 -2.59
C ASP A 16 -3.13 7.04 -3.86
N SER A 17 -2.64 7.78 -4.87
CA SER A 17 -3.34 7.99 -6.16
C SER A 17 -3.63 6.70 -6.93
N ILE A 18 -2.78 5.69 -6.81
CA ILE A 18 -2.96 4.40 -7.49
C ILE A 18 -4.19 3.69 -6.91
N THR A 19 -4.35 3.72 -5.59
CA THR A 19 -5.54 3.21 -4.90
C THR A 19 -6.75 4.10 -5.15
N ALA A 20 -6.61 5.42 -5.03
CA ALA A 20 -7.70 6.38 -5.22
C ALA A 20 -8.38 6.27 -6.59
N ALA A 21 -7.62 5.99 -7.65
CA ALA A 21 -8.14 5.83 -9.00
C ALA A 21 -9.11 4.63 -9.17
N GLY A 22 -9.08 3.65 -8.25
CA GLY A 22 -10.06 2.56 -8.21
C GLY A 22 -9.91 1.53 -9.35
N GLY A 23 -8.75 1.44 -9.98
CA GLY A 23 -8.61 0.63 -11.20
C GLY A 23 -8.43 -0.87 -10.94
N TYR A 24 -7.85 -1.29 -9.82
CA TYR A 24 -7.62 -2.70 -9.50
C TYR A 24 -8.74 -3.31 -8.64
N GLN A 25 -9.38 -2.52 -7.79
CA GLN A 25 -10.37 -3.01 -6.83
C GLN A 25 -11.57 -3.71 -7.48
N PRO A 26 -12.24 -3.17 -8.53
CA PRO A 26 -13.36 -3.85 -9.17
C PRO A 26 -12.96 -5.18 -9.80
N LEU A 27 -11.74 -5.29 -10.32
CA LEU A 27 -11.24 -6.51 -10.93
C LEU A 27 -11.01 -7.61 -9.89
N VAL A 28 -10.36 -7.26 -8.76
CA VAL A 28 -10.15 -8.17 -7.63
C VAL A 28 -11.49 -8.55 -6.99
N GLN A 29 -12.41 -7.58 -6.84
CA GLN A 29 -13.75 -7.82 -6.32
C GLN A 29 -14.51 -8.86 -7.15
N ALA A 30 -14.50 -8.71 -8.47
CA ALA A 30 -15.16 -9.63 -9.38
C ALA A 30 -14.56 -11.04 -9.32
N GLU A 31 -13.23 -11.15 -9.21
CA GLU A 31 -12.51 -12.43 -9.18
C GLU A 31 -12.70 -13.16 -7.86
N LEU A 32 -12.64 -12.45 -6.73
CA LEU A 32 -12.69 -13.05 -5.38
C LEU A 32 -14.09 -12.98 -4.73
N GLY A 33 -15.06 -12.29 -5.35
CA GLY A 33 -16.44 -12.25 -4.88
C GLY A 33 -16.67 -11.40 -3.64
N PHE A 34 -15.82 -10.38 -3.37
CA PHE A 34 -16.11 -9.43 -2.30
C PHE A 34 -17.47 -8.77 -2.50
N ALA A 35 -18.32 -8.76 -1.48
CA ALA A 35 -19.63 -8.12 -1.54
C ALA A 35 -19.52 -6.60 -1.48
N LYS A 36 -18.52 -6.09 -0.76
CA LYS A 36 -18.30 -4.66 -0.55
C LYS A 36 -16.83 -4.33 -0.66
N VAL A 37 -16.50 -3.24 -1.37
CA VAL A 37 -15.15 -2.68 -1.43
C VAL A 37 -15.22 -1.18 -1.18
N ASP A 38 -14.56 -0.71 -0.11
CA ASP A 38 -14.44 0.71 0.20
C ASP A 38 -13.02 1.19 -0.10
N ASN A 39 -12.95 2.26 -0.89
CA ASN A 39 -11.68 2.84 -1.35
C ASN A 39 -11.37 4.12 -0.55
N PHE A 40 -10.35 4.07 0.29
CA PHE A 40 -9.83 5.17 1.11
C PHE A 40 -8.52 5.73 0.57
N GLY A 41 -8.20 5.50 -0.70
CA GLY A 41 -7.04 6.09 -1.36
C GLY A 41 -7.15 7.61 -1.47
N ARG A 42 -6.01 8.31 -1.37
CA ARG A 42 -5.90 9.78 -1.52
C ARG A 42 -4.76 10.14 -2.46
N GLY A 43 -5.09 10.90 -3.51
CA GLY A 43 -4.13 11.28 -4.55
C GLY A 43 -2.98 12.12 -4.00
N GLY A 44 -1.74 11.70 -4.30
CA GLY A 44 -0.52 12.41 -3.91
C GLY A 44 -0.13 12.30 -2.44
N CYS A 45 -0.93 11.62 -1.61
CA CYS A 45 -0.70 11.52 -0.18
C CYS A 45 0.32 10.44 0.18
N PRO A 46 1.24 10.69 1.14
CA PRO A 46 2.16 9.70 1.68
C PRO A 46 1.48 8.84 2.75
N MET A 47 2.20 7.83 3.24
CA MET A 47 1.87 7.15 4.49
C MET A 47 2.03 8.06 5.70
N THR A 48 3.10 8.85 5.69
CA THR A 48 3.57 9.68 6.82
C THR A 48 2.78 10.97 6.96
N ALA A 49 2.73 11.48 8.19
CA ALA A 49 2.33 12.84 8.51
C ALA A 49 3.45 13.86 8.24
N GLY A 50 3.14 15.17 8.29
CA GLY A 50 4.11 16.26 8.22
C GLY A 50 4.44 16.73 6.80
N SER A 51 3.67 16.32 5.80
CA SER A 51 3.72 16.85 4.44
C SER A 51 2.64 17.92 4.23
N ASP A 52 2.65 18.59 3.08
CA ASP A 52 1.57 19.48 2.63
C ASP A 52 0.26 18.72 2.27
N ARG A 53 0.23 17.41 2.50
CA ARG A 53 -0.89 16.49 2.22
C ARG A 53 -1.42 15.79 3.47
N ASP A 54 -1.26 16.39 4.64
CA ASP A 54 -1.59 15.75 5.92
C ASP A 54 -3.06 15.37 6.07
N ASP A 55 -3.97 16.14 5.50
CA ASP A 55 -5.41 15.84 5.49
C ASP A 55 -5.77 14.52 4.79
N GLY A 56 -4.88 14.04 3.93
CA GLY A 56 -5.02 12.79 3.20
C GLY A 56 -3.95 11.75 3.51
N ALA A 57 -3.02 12.01 4.43
CA ALA A 57 -1.99 11.04 4.80
C ALA A 57 -2.59 9.69 5.20
N THR A 58 -2.04 8.59 4.68
CA THR A 58 -2.62 7.24 4.86
C THR A 58 -2.76 6.86 6.33
N VAL A 59 -1.83 7.30 7.19
CA VAL A 59 -1.91 7.09 8.64
C VAL A 59 -3.20 7.69 9.24
N TYR A 60 -3.63 8.86 8.79
CA TYR A 60 -4.86 9.49 9.27
C TYR A 60 -6.10 8.91 8.60
N MET A 61 -6.03 8.60 7.31
CA MET A 61 -7.13 7.94 6.60
C MET A 61 -7.46 6.57 7.21
N GLY A 62 -6.44 5.80 7.59
CA GLY A 62 -6.65 4.51 8.25
C GLY A 62 -7.27 4.66 9.64
N ARG A 63 -6.88 5.68 10.40
CA ARG A 63 -7.47 5.98 11.72
C ARG A 63 -8.93 6.40 11.66
N SER A 64 -9.36 6.99 10.55
CA SER A 64 -10.75 7.41 10.34
C SER A 64 -11.71 6.28 9.97
N LEU A 65 -11.24 5.02 9.87
CA LEU A 65 -12.12 3.88 9.62
C LEU A 65 -13.09 3.69 10.80
N GLU A 66 -14.39 3.76 10.52
CA GLU A 66 -15.45 3.69 11.54
C GLU A 66 -16.01 2.28 11.75
N GLN A 67 -15.66 1.34 10.86
CA GLN A 67 -16.16 -0.04 10.90
C GLN A 67 -15.06 -1.06 10.65
N ALA A 68 -15.28 -2.29 11.13
CA ALA A 68 -14.42 -3.42 10.80
C ALA A 68 -14.66 -3.89 9.35
N TYR A 69 -13.61 -4.41 8.74
CA TYR A 69 -13.63 -5.10 7.46
C TYR A 69 -13.08 -6.50 7.60
N ASP A 70 -13.48 -7.42 6.73
CA ASP A 70 -12.93 -8.78 6.70
C ASP A 70 -11.50 -8.77 6.16
N CYS A 71 -11.23 -7.88 5.19
CA CYS A 71 -9.91 -7.66 4.58
C CYS A 71 -9.55 -6.17 4.61
N LEU A 72 -8.30 -5.84 4.88
CA LEU A 72 -7.76 -4.49 4.78
C LEU A 72 -6.39 -4.52 4.12
N THR A 73 -6.23 -3.73 3.08
CA THR A 73 -4.98 -3.59 2.34
C THR A 73 -4.41 -2.19 2.52
N ILE A 74 -3.11 -2.08 2.81
CA ILE A 74 -2.36 -0.82 2.83
C ILE A 74 -1.35 -0.83 1.69
N PHE A 75 -1.51 0.09 0.73
CA PHE A 75 -0.67 0.23 -0.46
C PHE A 75 -0.15 1.66 -0.57
N ALA A 76 0.98 1.95 0.08
CA ALA A 76 1.58 3.28 0.17
C ALA A 76 3.11 3.21 0.13
N GLY A 77 3.77 4.36 -0.11
CA GLY A 77 5.23 4.51 -0.06
C GLY A 77 5.83 5.29 -1.24
N THR A 78 5.16 5.31 -2.40
CA THR A 78 5.68 6.04 -3.57
C THR A 78 5.73 7.55 -3.34
N ASN A 79 4.78 8.11 -2.59
CA ASN A 79 4.76 9.52 -2.24
C ASN A 79 5.71 9.85 -1.08
N ASP A 80 5.88 8.94 -0.13
CA ASP A 80 6.89 9.10 0.92
C ASP A 80 8.28 9.25 0.32
N TYR A 81 8.63 8.39 -0.65
CA TYR A 81 9.88 8.52 -1.41
C TYR A 81 9.97 9.86 -2.13
N ARG A 82 8.96 10.28 -2.91
CA ARG A 82 8.96 11.52 -3.69
C ARG A 82 8.97 12.78 -2.83
N LEU A 83 8.28 12.77 -1.70
CA LEU A 83 8.17 13.91 -0.78
C LEU A 83 9.33 13.97 0.23
N ASN A 84 10.35 13.11 0.04
CA ASN A 84 11.51 13.07 0.93
C ASN A 84 11.15 12.80 2.40
N MET A 85 10.12 11.99 2.65
CA MET A 85 9.73 11.65 4.02
C MET A 85 10.79 10.73 4.63
N PRO A 86 11.21 10.99 5.88
CA PRO A 86 12.24 10.17 6.51
C PRO A 86 11.78 8.71 6.64
N LEU A 87 12.68 7.76 6.34
CA LEU A 87 12.37 6.33 6.49
C LEU A 87 12.15 5.96 7.96
N GLY A 88 12.95 6.53 8.86
CA GLY A 88 12.95 6.14 10.28
C GLY A 88 13.55 4.77 10.52
N VAL A 89 13.16 4.12 11.62
CA VAL A 89 13.63 2.79 11.99
C VAL A 89 12.48 1.94 12.52
N LEU A 90 12.54 0.65 12.27
CA LEU A 90 11.61 -0.33 12.85
C LEU A 90 11.82 -0.37 14.37
N ARG A 91 10.74 -0.23 15.13
CA ARG A 91 10.75 -0.28 16.59
C ARG A 91 10.01 -1.53 17.12
N PRO A 92 10.30 -1.98 18.34
CA PRO A 92 9.51 -3.04 18.96
C PRO A 92 8.02 -2.70 19.04
N ILE A 93 7.17 -3.72 18.97
CA ILE A 93 5.72 -3.60 19.16
C ILE A 93 5.42 -2.91 20.50
N GLY A 94 4.47 -1.99 20.51
CA GLY A 94 4.08 -1.21 21.69
C GLY A 94 4.98 -0.02 22.01
N SER A 95 5.92 0.31 21.13
CA SER A 95 6.77 1.51 21.29
C SER A 95 5.98 2.80 21.03
N ALA A 96 6.54 3.94 21.45
CA ALA A 96 6.10 5.24 20.94
C ALA A 96 6.61 5.42 19.50
N PHE A 97 5.70 5.72 18.58
CA PHE A 97 6.00 5.88 17.15
C PHE A 97 5.93 7.33 16.70
N ASP A 98 6.85 7.72 15.83
CA ASP A 98 6.87 9.04 15.20
C ASP A 98 6.19 8.95 13.82
N ASN A 99 4.98 9.50 13.71
CA ASN A 99 4.21 9.50 12.45
C ASN A 99 4.86 10.33 11.32
N HIS A 100 5.91 11.11 11.60
CA HIS A 100 6.67 11.84 10.60
C HIS A 100 7.77 10.98 9.95
N THR A 101 7.88 9.70 10.33
CA THR A 101 8.76 8.71 9.70
C THR A 101 7.93 7.58 9.10
N PHE A 102 8.41 6.97 8.02
CA PHE A 102 7.69 5.92 7.30
C PHE A 102 7.44 4.68 8.18
N PHE A 103 8.48 4.17 8.86
CA PHE A 103 8.31 3.08 9.81
C PHE A 103 7.33 3.45 10.94
N GLY A 104 7.49 4.64 11.52
CA GLY A 104 6.65 5.06 12.64
C GLY A 104 5.18 5.22 12.27
N ALA A 105 4.87 5.82 11.13
CA ALA A 105 3.50 5.98 10.65
C ALA A 105 2.83 4.61 10.36
N TYR A 106 3.55 3.70 9.67
CA TYR A 106 3.04 2.34 9.43
C TYR A 106 2.78 1.58 10.73
N GLN A 107 3.77 1.54 11.65
CA GLN A 107 3.65 0.80 12.91
C GLN A 107 2.52 1.37 13.78
N SER A 108 2.45 2.68 13.90
CA SER A 108 1.39 3.37 14.64
C SER A 108 -0.01 3.03 14.12
N LEU A 109 -0.19 3.05 12.78
CA LEU A 109 -1.46 2.71 12.16
C LEU A 109 -1.82 1.23 12.34
N ILE A 110 -0.86 0.34 12.10
CA ILE A 110 -1.06 -1.11 12.21
C ILE A 110 -1.47 -1.48 13.64
N GLU A 111 -0.78 -0.97 14.66
CA GLU A 111 -1.11 -1.28 16.06
C GLU A 111 -2.49 -0.78 16.46
N GLU A 112 -2.85 0.43 16.02
CA GLU A 112 -4.19 0.95 16.27
C GLU A 112 -5.28 0.09 15.59
N LEU A 113 -5.08 -0.28 14.33
CA LEU A 113 -6.06 -1.07 13.59
C LEU A 113 -6.15 -2.51 14.07
N LEU A 114 -5.03 -3.16 14.41
CA LEU A 114 -5.03 -4.50 14.99
C LEU A 114 -5.68 -4.53 16.37
N THR A 115 -5.51 -3.46 17.16
CA THR A 115 -6.17 -3.33 18.47
C THR A 115 -7.67 -3.12 18.33
N ARG A 116 -8.09 -2.29 17.36
CA ARG A 116 -9.50 -1.96 17.12
C ARG A 116 -10.25 -3.07 16.39
N TYR A 117 -9.58 -3.74 15.45
CA TYR A 117 -10.17 -4.74 14.55
C TYR A 117 -9.31 -6.02 14.47
N PRO A 118 -9.15 -6.77 15.57
CA PRO A 118 -8.21 -7.90 15.64
C PRO A 118 -8.55 -9.07 14.73
N LEU A 119 -9.79 -9.15 14.23
CA LEU A 119 -10.23 -10.21 13.31
C LEU A 119 -10.09 -9.82 11.83
N CYS A 120 -9.76 -8.55 11.54
CA CYS A 120 -9.53 -8.09 10.18
C CYS A 120 -8.24 -8.71 9.63
N ARG A 121 -8.30 -9.30 8.43
CA ARG A 121 -7.11 -9.79 7.73
C ARG A 121 -6.41 -8.62 7.05
N MET A 122 -5.49 -8.01 7.77
CA MET A 122 -4.66 -6.94 7.25
C MET A 122 -3.54 -7.51 6.38
N ASN A 123 -3.26 -6.83 5.27
CA ASN A 123 -2.13 -7.14 4.39
C ASN A 123 -1.50 -5.85 3.85
N LEU A 124 -0.21 -5.91 3.55
CA LEU A 124 0.59 -4.77 3.13
C LEU A 124 1.07 -4.98 1.70
N TRP A 125 1.06 -3.94 0.88
CA TRP A 125 1.59 -3.98 -0.48
C TRP A 125 2.74 -2.99 -0.62
N THR A 126 3.86 -3.45 -1.19
CA THR A 126 4.99 -2.58 -1.48
C THR A 126 4.69 -1.64 -2.65
N PRO A 127 5.28 -0.42 -2.70
CA PRO A 127 5.12 0.48 -3.83
C PRO A 127 5.60 -0.16 -5.14
N LEU A 128 4.99 0.23 -6.28
CA LEU A 128 5.47 -0.13 -7.62
C LEU A 128 6.75 0.61 -7.96
N GLN A 129 7.56 0.05 -8.86
CA GLN A 129 8.64 0.82 -9.49
C GLN A 129 8.04 1.94 -10.36
N ARG A 130 8.77 3.04 -10.45
CA ARG A 130 8.34 4.26 -11.15
C ARG A 130 9.52 4.95 -11.83
N ASP A 131 9.20 5.86 -12.75
CA ASP A 131 10.15 6.78 -13.36
C ASP A 131 9.40 8.03 -13.83
N LYS A 132 9.09 8.92 -12.90
CA LYS A 132 8.34 10.15 -13.15
C LYS A 132 8.92 11.32 -12.35
N ASP A 133 8.91 12.51 -12.93
CA ASP A 133 9.34 13.77 -12.32
C ASP A 133 10.77 13.71 -11.75
N GLY A 134 11.65 12.94 -12.42
CA GLY A 134 13.02 12.73 -11.98
C GLY A 134 13.17 11.81 -10.76
N TYR A 135 12.13 11.08 -10.37
CA TYR A 135 12.14 10.06 -9.32
C TYR A 135 11.95 8.68 -9.94
N ASP A 136 13.03 7.93 -10.06
CA ASP A 136 13.07 6.57 -10.57
C ASP A 136 13.59 5.57 -9.52
N SER A 137 13.65 4.29 -9.86
CA SER A 137 14.09 3.24 -8.96
C SER A 137 15.60 3.31 -8.60
N GLU A 138 16.40 4.09 -9.31
CA GLU A 138 17.85 4.21 -9.13
C GLU A 138 18.24 5.52 -8.41
N LYS A 139 17.36 6.51 -8.39
CA LYS A 139 17.60 7.82 -7.75
C LYS A 139 17.40 7.75 -6.26
N ARG A 140 18.35 8.29 -5.50
CA ARG A 140 18.15 8.57 -4.07
C ARG A 140 17.40 9.89 -3.91
N ASN A 141 16.44 9.90 -3.00
CA ASN A 141 15.76 11.13 -2.60
C ASN A 141 16.65 12.00 -1.69
N ASP A 142 16.18 13.17 -1.27
CA ASP A 142 16.97 14.11 -0.44
C ASP A 142 17.28 13.56 0.97
N LYS A 143 16.64 12.46 1.37
CA LYS A 143 16.99 11.71 2.60
C LYS A 143 17.97 10.58 2.36
N GLY A 144 18.51 10.47 1.14
CA GLY A 144 19.44 9.44 0.76
C GLY A 144 18.84 8.05 0.50
N CYS A 145 17.49 7.95 0.48
CA CYS A 145 16.78 6.68 0.32
C CYS A 145 16.40 6.42 -1.15
N LEU A 146 16.46 5.17 -1.55
CA LEU A 146 15.85 4.65 -2.79
C LEU A 146 14.39 4.28 -2.55
N LEU A 147 13.58 4.18 -3.60
CA LEU A 147 12.23 3.61 -3.51
C LEU A 147 12.26 2.17 -2.98
N ALA A 148 13.29 1.40 -3.32
CA ALA A 148 13.53 0.06 -2.80
C ALA A 148 13.64 0.01 -1.27
N ASP A 149 14.17 1.06 -0.63
CA ASP A 149 14.29 1.13 0.83
C ASP A 149 12.90 1.21 1.49
N TYR A 150 11.95 1.94 0.88
CA TYR A 150 10.55 1.98 1.33
C TYR A 150 9.84 0.63 1.10
N ALA A 151 10.11 -0.04 -0.02
CA ALA A 151 9.58 -1.39 -0.27
C ALA A 151 10.11 -2.40 0.78
N ALA A 152 11.41 -2.37 1.06
CA ALA A 152 12.04 -3.21 2.10
C ALA A 152 11.50 -2.91 3.50
N ALA A 153 11.18 -1.63 3.80
CA ALA A 153 10.54 -1.26 5.06
C ALA A 153 9.16 -1.90 5.22
N VAL A 154 8.31 -1.90 4.17
CA VAL A 154 7.01 -2.57 4.19
C VAL A 154 7.17 -4.07 4.47
N GLN A 155 8.14 -4.73 3.84
CA GLN A 155 8.43 -6.16 4.09
C GLN A 155 8.85 -6.40 5.55
N SER A 156 9.76 -5.56 6.07
CA SER A 156 10.24 -5.66 7.46
C SER A 156 9.11 -5.46 8.47
N ILE A 157 8.20 -4.53 8.20
CA ILE A 157 7.00 -4.31 9.01
C ILE A 157 6.10 -5.54 8.95
N GLY A 158 5.80 -6.07 7.76
CA GLY A 158 5.00 -7.28 7.62
C GLY A 158 5.56 -8.44 8.43
N GLN A 159 6.88 -8.64 8.38
CA GLN A 159 7.54 -9.67 9.18
C GLN A 159 7.40 -9.43 10.68
N ALA A 160 7.58 -8.18 11.15
CA ALA A 160 7.51 -7.84 12.57
C ALA A 160 6.11 -8.06 13.18
N TYR A 161 5.06 -7.81 12.39
CA TYR A 161 3.66 -7.95 12.82
C TYR A 161 2.99 -9.25 12.36
N ALA A 162 3.74 -10.19 11.76
CA ALA A 162 3.21 -11.42 11.16
C ALA A 162 2.06 -11.15 10.15
N LEU A 163 2.17 -10.07 9.38
CA LEU A 163 1.22 -9.68 8.35
C LEU A 163 1.70 -10.12 6.97
N PRO A 164 0.81 -10.67 6.11
CA PRO A 164 1.15 -10.98 4.72
C PRO A 164 1.57 -9.73 3.95
N VAL A 165 2.60 -9.85 3.11
CA VAL A 165 3.06 -8.75 2.25
C VAL A 165 3.02 -9.19 0.79
N LEU A 166 2.34 -8.40 -0.05
CA LEU A 166 2.44 -8.50 -1.50
C LEU A 166 3.57 -7.60 -1.98
N ASP A 167 4.66 -8.19 -2.42
CA ASP A 167 5.81 -7.45 -2.92
C ASP A 167 5.64 -7.03 -4.39
N LEU A 168 4.77 -6.05 -4.64
CA LEU A 168 4.55 -5.51 -5.99
C LEU A 168 5.81 -4.88 -6.58
N TYR A 169 6.72 -4.37 -5.76
CA TYR A 169 8.00 -3.84 -6.23
C TYR A 169 8.80 -4.89 -7.01
N ALA A 170 8.80 -6.13 -6.52
CA ALA A 170 9.58 -7.23 -7.10
C ALA A 170 8.81 -8.03 -8.15
N VAL A 171 7.47 -8.24 -7.96
CA VAL A 171 6.76 -9.25 -8.76
C VAL A 171 5.73 -8.68 -9.74
N SER A 172 5.46 -7.37 -9.72
CA SER A 172 4.43 -6.77 -10.59
C SER A 172 4.80 -6.75 -12.08
N GLY A 173 6.09 -6.81 -12.40
CA GLY A 173 6.60 -6.63 -13.75
C GLY A 173 6.67 -5.15 -14.20
N PHE A 174 6.38 -4.20 -13.30
CA PHE A 174 6.63 -2.77 -13.54
C PHE A 174 8.12 -2.50 -13.35
N ASN A 175 8.80 -2.07 -14.38
CA ASN A 175 10.21 -1.68 -14.35
C ASN A 175 10.50 -0.69 -15.47
N LYS A 176 11.68 -0.12 -15.51
CA LYS A 176 12.09 0.92 -16.47
C LYS A 176 11.78 0.60 -17.94
N LEU A 177 11.78 -0.70 -18.31
CA LEU A 177 11.51 -1.16 -19.68
C LEU A 177 10.01 -1.30 -19.98
N THR A 178 9.18 -1.48 -18.96
CA THR A 178 7.76 -1.83 -19.11
C THR A 178 6.79 -0.72 -18.69
N LEU A 179 7.29 0.33 -18.03
CA LEU A 179 6.45 1.42 -17.50
C LEU A 179 5.60 2.08 -18.58
N ASP A 180 6.12 2.27 -19.81
CA ASP A 180 5.36 2.88 -20.90
C ASP A 180 4.17 2.00 -21.38
N SER A 181 4.26 0.68 -21.17
CA SER A 181 3.18 -0.26 -21.49
C SER A 181 2.11 -0.32 -20.39
N PHE A 182 2.49 -0.12 -19.12
CA PHE A 182 1.60 -0.33 -17.97
C PHE A 182 1.12 0.96 -17.30
N THR A 183 1.63 2.12 -17.71
CA THR A 183 1.30 3.40 -17.07
C THR A 183 0.95 4.47 -18.10
N ASN A 184 0.26 5.53 -17.63
CA ASN A 184 -0.02 6.70 -18.46
C ASN A 184 1.13 7.71 -18.48
N ASP A 185 1.99 7.67 -17.44
CA ASP A 185 2.98 8.72 -17.17
C ASP A 185 4.19 8.19 -16.38
N ARG A 186 4.51 6.91 -16.57
CA ARG A 186 5.60 6.19 -15.91
C ARG A 186 5.47 6.06 -14.37
N LEU A 187 4.25 6.29 -13.84
CA LEU A 187 3.87 6.10 -12.44
C LEU A 187 2.45 5.56 -12.31
N HIS A 188 1.45 6.27 -12.85
CA HIS A 188 0.05 5.92 -12.66
C HIS A 188 -0.37 4.83 -13.65
N PRO A 189 -0.83 3.67 -13.17
CA PRO A 189 -1.21 2.56 -14.04
C PRO A 189 -2.28 2.96 -15.05
N ASN A 190 -2.11 2.51 -16.29
CA ASN A 190 -3.17 2.48 -17.29
C ASN A 190 -4.04 1.20 -17.10
N GLN A 191 -4.96 0.94 -18.01
CA GLN A 191 -5.85 -0.22 -17.92
C GLN A 191 -5.08 -1.55 -17.83
N GLU A 192 -4.01 -1.74 -18.61
CA GLU A 192 -3.19 -2.95 -18.55
C GLU A 192 -2.40 -3.06 -17.25
N GLY A 193 -1.89 -1.94 -16.75
CA GLY A 193 -1.24 -1.88 -15.44
C GLY A 193 -2.17 -2.27 -14.31
N TYR A 194 -3.40 -1.76 -14.31
CA TYR A 194 -4.39 -2.16 -13.30
C TYR A 194 -4.81 -3.63 -13.40
N ARG A 195 -4.93 -4.19 -14.61
CA ARG A 195 -5.15 -5.64 -14.79
C ARG A 195 -3.99 -6.45 -14.20
N ARG A 196 -2.75 -6.03 -14.45
CA ARG A 196 -1.55 -6.69 -13.91
C ARG A 196 -1.54 -6.66 -12.39
N ILE A 197 -1.82 -5.51 -11.78
CA ILE A 197 -1.93 -5.38 -10.33
C ILE A 197 -3.04 -6.30 -9.79
N ALA A 198 -4.22 -6.27 -10.40
CA ALA A 198 -5.36 -7.06 -9.97
C ALA A 198 -5.11 -8.57 -10.01
N GLN A 199 -4.52 -9.09 -11.09
CA GLN A 199 -4.18 -10.51 -11.21
C GLN A 199 -3.21 -10.96 -10.11
N THR A 200 -2.16 -10.15 -9.87
CA THR A 200 -1.16 -10.45 -8.84
C THR A 200 -1.80 -10.38 -7.44
N ALA A 201 -2.63 -9.36 -7.21
CA ALA A 201 -3.33 -9.17 -5.94
C ALA A 201 -4.38 -10.25 -5.66
N ALA A 202 -5.17 -10.64 -6.65
CA ALA A 202 -6.16 -11.70 -6.48
C ALA A 202 -5.50 -13.04 -6.15
N SER A 203 -4.42 -13.40 -6.85
CA SER A 203 -3.65 -14.61 -6.54
C SER A 203 -3.08 -14.59 -5.12
N PHE A 204 -2.53 -13.44 -4.69
CA PHE A 204 -2.01 -13.27 -3.35
C PHE A 204 -3.11 -13.36 -2.28
N LEU A 205 -4.21 -12.62 -2.45
CA LEU A 205 -5.33 -12.63 -1.49
C LEU A 205 -6.00 -14.00 -1.39
N ALA A 206 -6.08 -14.75 -2.49
CA ALA A 206 -6.61 -16.12 -2.46
C ALA A 206 -5.73 -17.08 -1.64
N ALA A 207 -4.44 -16.77 -1.45
CA ALA A 207 -3.48 -17.62 -0.74
C ALA A 207 -3.40 -17.35 0.77
N ILE A 208 -3.92 -16.19 1.26
CA ILE A 208 -3.81 -15.76 2.67
C ILE A 208 -5.09 -15.94 3.47
#